data_d050b73aa8bd1b82a065db7609aa23eb
#
_entry.id   d050b73aa8bd1b82a065db7609aa23eb
#
_cell.length_a   1.000
_cell.length_b   1.000
_cell.length_c   1.000
_cell.angle_alpha   90.00
_cell.angle_beta   90.00
_cell.angle_gamma   90.00
#
_symmetry.space_group_name_H-M   'P 1'
#
loop_
_entity.id
_entity.type
_entity.pdbx_description
1 polymer ?
#
loop_
_entity_poly.entity_id
_entity_poly.type
_entity_poly.pdbx_seq_one_letter_code
_entity_poly.pdbx_strand_id
1 'polypeptide(L)'
;MAKFKGFILTEKGRELLAKGLAGETITFTKMAIGDGTTATSEREMTALVNQITTLQLLNVDTKGNGTCEINALLTNKSVTTGFYIRELGIFAHGNDNVEILYAYNISTSPDFVPPFSANNVVEIEYVDTIIVDQVANVTAVIDPSITYITKKYADENYLVSSKLTEILGLEFGGNTQDIGNKTKGKFYYDNVTKFYYECIEDNSLTYNDSGKFRAIS
;
A
#
# COMPACT_ATOMS: atom_id res chain seq x y z
N MET A 1 8.64 -14.91 8.97
CA MET A 1 9.02 -13.74 8.13
C MET A 1 10.52 -13.59 8.17
N ALA A 2 11.17 -13.40 7.04
CA ALA A 2 12.62 -13.17 6.95
C ALA A 2 13.06 -12.01 7.87
N LYS A 3 14.22 -12.16 8.50
CA LYS A 3 14.81 -11.09 9.31
C LYS A 3 15.96 -10.46 8.55
N PHE A 4 15.98 -9.16 8.50
CA PHE A 4 16.97 -8.36 7.78
C PHE A 4 17.83 -7.52 8.73
N LYS A 5 19.02 -7.13 8.27
CA LYS A 5 19.93 -6.27 9.05
C LYS A 5 19.49 -4.81 9.10
N GLY A 6 18.77 -4.35 8.08
CA GLY A 6 18.43 -2.98 7.77
C GLY A 6 19.06 -2.54 6.45
N PHE A 7 18.39 -1.61 5.76
CA PHE A 7 18.84 -1.10 4.47
C PHE A 7 20.13 -0.28 4.61
N ILE A 8 21.06 -0.53 3.71
CA ILE A 8 22.30 0.23 3.54
C ILE A 8 22.22 0.92 2.18
N LEU A 9 22.44 2.23 2.16
CA LEU A 9 22.58 2.96 0.90
C LEU A 9 23.80 2.47 0.13
N THR A 10 23.61 2.14 -1.14
CA THR A 10 24.71 1.83 -2.05
C THR A 10 25.52 3.07 -2.37
N GLU A 11 26.68 2.92 -2.99
CA GLU A 11 27.43 4.09 -3.48
C GLU A 11 26.61 4.91 -4.46
N LYS A 12 25.91 4.26 -5.40
CA LYS A 12 25.01 4.93 -6.34
C LYS A 12 23.80 5.58 -5.66
N GLY A 13 23.25 4.93 -4.63
CA GLY A 13 22.18 5.49 -3.81
C GLY A 13 22.64 6.76 -3.07
N ARG A 14 23.86 6.78 -2.57
CA ARG A 14 24.45 7.98 -1.92
C ARG A 14 24.71 9.11 -2.92
N GLU A 15 25.18 8.78 -4.13
CA GLU A 15 25.33 9.77 -5.21
C GLU A 15 23.97 10.40 -5.56
N LEU A 16 22.92 9.57 -5.70
CA LEU A 16 21.57 10.05 -5.99
C LEU A 16 20.99 10.87 -4.81
N LEU A 17 21.24 10.45 -3.57
CA LEU A 17 20.85 11.21 -2.38
C LEU A 17 21.48 12.61 -2.39
N ALA A 18 22.78 12.70 -2.71
CA ALA A 18 23.48 14.00 -2.79
C ALA A 18 22.90 14.90 -3.90
N LYS A 19 22.51 14.35 -5.05
CA LYS A 19 21.80 15.08 -6.10
C LYS A 19 20.41 15.54 -5.63
N GLY A 20 19.68 14.69 -4.90
CA GLY A 20 18.38 15.01 -4.29
C GLY A 20 18.47 16.17 -3.31
N LEU A 21 19.51 16.21 -2.47
CA LEU A 21 19.79 17.34 -1.57
C LEU A 21 20.13 18.64 -2.34
N ALA A 22 20.65 18.52 -3.55
CA ALA A 22 20.91 19.64 -4.45
C ALA A 22 19.66 20.06 -5.27
N GLY A 23 18.50 19.42 -5.05
CA GLY A 23 17.22 19.80 -5.64
C GLY A 23 16.68 18.86 -6.73
N GLU A 24 17.38 17.76 -7.06
CA GLU A 24 16.80 16.74 -7.94
C GLU A 24 15.67 15.97 -7.26
N THR A 25 14.73 15.48 -8.05
CA THR A 25 13.71 14.55 -7.56
C THR A 25 14.27 13.15 -7.48
N ILE A 26 14.06 12.46 -6.36
CA ILE A 26 14.31 11.02 -6.24
C ILE A 26 12.99 10.30 -6.49
N THR A 27 12.97 9.45 -7.52
CA THR A 27 11.80 8.64 -7.88
C THR A 27 12.09 7.18 -7.59
N PHE A 28 11.40 6.60 -6.61
CA PHE A 28 11.47 5.17 -6.33
C PHE A 28 10.65 4.41 -7.37
N THR A 29 11.21 3.33 -7.92
CA THR A 29 10.61 2.59 -9.05
C THR A 29 10.06 1.23 -8.63
N LYS A 30 10.80 0.50 -7.82
CA LYS A 30 10.44 -0.85 -7.38
C LYS A 30 11.23 -1.27 -6.14
N MET A 31 10.71 -2.27 -5.46
CA MET A 31 11.48 -3.14 -4.58
C MET A 31 11.73 -4.46 -5.29
N ALA A 32 12.86 -5.11 -5.09
CA ALA A 32 13.13 -6.42 -5.65
C ALA A 32 13.61 -7.39 -4.57
N ILE A 33 13.29 -8.66 -4.76
CA ILE A 33 13.71 -9.79 -3.90
C ILE A 33 14.64 -10.69 -4.67
N GLY A 34 15.69 -11.15 -3.99
CA GLY A 34 16.61 -12.14 -4.50
C GLY A 34 16.90 -13.23 -3.48
N ASP A 35 17.49 -14.32 -3.95
CA ASP A 35 17.94 -15.45 -3.15
C ASP A 35 19.47 -15.63 -3.16
N GLY A 36 20.20 -14.67 -3.72
CA GLY A 36 21.64 -14.66 -3.74
C GLY A 36 22.26 -14.40 -2.36
N THR A 37 23.55 -14.64 -2.27
CA THR A 37 24.38 -14.29 -1.13
C THR A 37 25.53 -13.43 -1.62
N THR A 38 25.67 -12.22 -1.08
CA THR A 38 26.76 -11.33 -1.48
C THR A 38 28.10 -11.79 -0.92
N ALA A 39 29.13 -11.72 -1.75
CA ALA A 39 30.53 -11.88 -1.35
C ALA A 39 31.27 -10.53 -1.25
N THR A 40 30.60 -9.43 -1.61
CA THR A 40 31.17 -8.08 -1.63
C THR A 40 30.51 -7.18 -0.57
N SER A 41 31.03 -5.96 -0.42
CA SER A 41 30.41 -4.96 0.44
C SER A 41 29.00 -4.61 -0.05
N GLU A 42 28.03 -4.60 0.86
CA GLU A 42 26.64 -4.22 0.56
C GLU A 42 26.54 -2.82 -0.07
N ARG A 43 27.51 -1.93 0.22
CA ARG A 43 27.58 -0.58 -0.35
C ARG A 43 27.98 -0.55 -1.82
N GLU A 44 28.80 -1.50 -2.23
CA GLU A 44 29.31 -1.60 -3.60
C GLU A 44 28.34 -2.30 -4.55
N MET A 45 27.20 -2.79 -4.02
CA MET A 45 26.20 -3.47 -4.83
C MET A 45 25.54 -2.51 -5.83
N THR A 46 25.48 -2.95 -7.07
CA THR A 46 24.80 -2.23 -8.17
C THR A 46 23.53 -2.94 -8.64
N ALA A 47 23.36 -4.18 -8.25
CA ALA A 47 22.18 -5.03 -8.51
C ALA A 47 22.10 -6.09 -7.40
N LEU A 48 20.99 -6.80 -7.29
CA LEU A 48 20.92 -8.02 -6.48
C LEU A 48 21.81 -9.10 -7.09
N VAL A 49 22.36 -9.97 -6.24
CA VAL A 49 23.21 -11.09 -6.72
C VAL A 49 22.41 -12.06 -7.59
N ASN A 50 21.21 -12.41 -7.15
CA ASN A 50 20.28 -13.22 -7.94
C ASN A 50 18.86 -12.74 -7.74
N GLN A 51 18.42 -11.77 -8.53
CA GLN A 51 17.06 -11.25 -8.47
C GLN A 51 16.05 -12.29 -8.94
N ILE A 52 15.09 -12.64 -8.11
CA ILE A 52 14.01 -13.60 -8.39
C ILE A 52 12.74 -12.90 -8.83
N THR A 53 12.34 -11.85 -8.12
CA THR A 53 11.08 -11.16 -8.40
C THR A 53 11.15 -9.68 -8.07
N THR A 54 10.25 -8.93 -8.68
CA THR A 54 10.05 -7.50 -8.42
C THR A 54 8.74 -7.30 -7.71
N LEU A 55 8.76 -6.47 -6.68
CA LEU A 55 7.58 -6.03 -5.94
C LEU A 55 7.16 -4.67 -6.43
N GLN A 56 5.88 -4.50 -6.67
CA GLN A 56 5.31 -3.20 -6.96
C GLN A 56 5.21 -2.36 -5.69
N LEU A 57 5.52 -1.08 -5.80
CA LEU A 57 5.35 -0.15 -4.69
C LEU A 57 3.87 0.18 -4.52
N LEU A 58 3.40 0.12 -3.29
CA LEU A 58 2.04 0.47 -2.90
C LEU A 58 1.95 1.94 -2.46
N ASN A 59 2.97 2.38 -1.74
CA ASN A 59 3.04 3.73 -1.20
C ASN A 59 4.49 4.12 -0.91
N VAL A 60 4.76 5.42 -0.97
CA VAL A 60 6.00 6.06 -0.51
C VAL A 60 5.62 7.29 0.29
N ASP A 61 6.01 7.31 1.56
CA ASP A 61 5.62 8.36 2.51
C ASP A 61 6.83 8.93 3.25
N THR A 62 7.10 10.22 3.04
CA THR A 62 8.17 10.93 3.72
C THR A 62 7.76 11.28 5.15
N LYS A 63 8.58 10.91 6.14
CA LYS A 63 8.25 11.04 7.57
C LYS A 63 8.74 12.35 8.21
N GLY A 64 9.35 13.26 7.46
CA GLY A 64 9.80 14.57 7.97
C GLY A 64 11.03 14.54 8.88
N ASN A 65 11.58 13.35 9.18
CA ASN A 65 12.78 13.16 10.00
C ASN A 65 14.00 12.67 9.18
N GLY A 66 14.00 12.92 7.88
CA GLY A 66 15.02 12.46 6.95
C GLY A 66 14.85 10.99 6.53
N THR A 67 13.70 10.40 6.80
CA THR A 67 13.39 9.04 6.38
C THR A 67 12.16 8.99 5.48
N CYS A 68 12.09 7.94 4.68
CA CYS A 68 10.96 7.61 3.82
C CYS A 68 10.53 6.17 4.10
N GLU A 69 9.24 5.97 4.28
CA GLU A 69 8.64 4.65 4.39
C GLU A 69 8.17 4.21 3.01
N ILE A 70 8.59 3.01 2.62
CA ILE A 70 8.24 2.40 1.33
C ILE A 70 7.46 1.13 1.62
N ASN A 71 6.25 1.06 1.06
CA ASN A 71 5.39 -0.11 1.17
C ASN A 71 5.37 -0.86 -0.16
N ALA A 72 5.58 -2.17 -0.11
CA ALA A 72 5.55 -3.04 -1.28
C ALA A 72 4.88 -4.37 -0.95
N LEU A 73 4.24 -5.00 -1.94
CA LEU A 73 3.55 -6.28 -1.78
C LEU A 73 4.29 -7.40 -2.49
N LEU A 74 4.61 -8.46 -1.74
CA LEU A 74 4.99 -9.76 -2.28
C LEU A 74 3.75 -10.62 -2.40
N THR A 75 3.53 -11.20 -3.59
CA THR A 75 2.57 -12.28 -3.78
C THR A 75 3.26 -13.46 -4.49
N ASN A 76 2.91 -14.68 -4.09
CA ASN A 76 3.43 -15.87 -4.78
C ASN A 76 2.60 -16.30 -6.00
N LYS A 77 1.60 -15.53 -6.42
CA LYS A 77 0.68 -15.88 -7.53
C LYS A 77 1.38 -16.25 -8.83
N SER A 78 2.56 -15.71 -9.10
CA SER A 78 3.38 -16.02 -10.29
C SER A 78 4.56 -16.94 -9.99
N VAL A 79 4.72 -17.40 -8.75
CA VAL A 79 5.85 -18.22 -8.33
C VAL A 79 5.61 -19.68 -8.71
N THR A 80 6.39 -20.19 -9.68
CA THR A 80 6.34 -21.60 -10.13
C THR A 80 7.31 -22.49 -9.38
N THR A 81 8.44 -21.92 -8.92
CA THR A 81 9.45 -22.61 -8.11
C THR A 81 9.69 -21.80 -6.85
N GLY A 82 9.58 -22.45 -5.67
CA GLY A 82 9.81 -21.79 -4.40
C GLY A 82 11.26 -21.32 -4.24
N PHE A 83 11.46 -20.24 -3.48
CA PHE A 83 12.78 -19.63 -3.25
C PHE A 83 12.89 -19.10 -1.82
N TYR A 84 14.13 -18.83 -1.38
CA TYR A 84 14.38 -18.16 -0.10
C TYR A 84 14.58 -16.68 -0.31
N ILE A 85 13.98 -15.87 0.56
CA ILE A 85 14.18 -14.42 0.59
C ILE A 85 15.49 -14.14 1.32
N ARG A 86 16.57 -13.85 0.57
CA ARG A 86 17.90 -13.56 1.11
C ARG A 86 18.34 -12.12 0.94
N GLU A 87 17.86 -11.48 -0.10
CA GLU A 87 18.21 -10.08 -0.43
C GLU A 87 16.96 -9.26 -0.74
N LEU A 88 17.00 -8.00 -0.35
CA LEU A 88 16.06 -6.96 -0.77
C LEU A 88 16.83 -5.81 -1.41
N GLY A 89 16.32 -5.27 -2.50
CA GLY A 89 16.85 -4.07 -3.14
C GLY A 89 15.75 -3.05 -3.38
N ILE A 90 16.02 -1.79 -3.08
CA ILE A 90 15.16 -0.67 -3.43
C ILE A 90 15.81 0.08 -4.58
N PHE A 91 15.07 0.28 -5.66
CA PHE A 91 15.51 0.92 -6.88
C PHE A 91 14.90 2.30 -7.03
N ALA A 92 15.70 3.21 -7.56
CA ALA A 92 15.28 4.59 -7.81
C ALA A 92 16.04 5.18 -8.99
N HIS A 93 15.58 6.32 -9.48
CA HIS A 93 16.30 7.17 -10.42
C HIS A 93 16.19 8.64 -10.05
N GLY A 94 17.07 9.46 -10.58
CA GLY A 94 17.00 10.91 -10.58
C GLY A 94 16.33 11.47 -11.84
N ASN A 95 16.61 12.72 -12.17
CA ASN A 95 16.07 13.40 -13.35
C ASN A 95 16.59 12.82 -14.68
N ASP A 96 17.68 12.03 -14.64
CA ASP A 96 18.25 11.35 -15.80
C ASP A 96 17.48 10.08 -16.20
N ASN A 97 16.51 9.64 -15.38
CA ASN A 97 15.74 8.42 -15.53
C ASN A 97 16.59 7.14 -15.61
N VAL A 98 17.82 7.17 -15.13
CA VAL A 98 18.68 5.98 -15.05
C VAL A 98 18.43 5.27 -13.74
N GLU A 99 17.78 4.09 -13.80
CA GLU A 99 17.47 3.29 -12.62
C GLU A 99 18.76 2.74 -11.99
N ILE A 100 18.91 2.91 -10.69
CA ILE A 100 20.03 2.39 -9.90
C ILE A 100 19.50 1.64 -8.68
N LEU A 101 20.30 0.71 -8.14
CA LEU A 101 20.07 0.16 -6.83
C LEU A 101 20.40 1.23 -5.76
N TYR A 102 19.34 1.80 -5.18
CA TYR A 102 19.45 2.87 -4.18
C TYR A 102 19.88 2.34 -2.81
N ALA A 103 19.21 1.28 -2.35
CA ALA A 103 19.49 0.67 -1.06
C ALA A 103 19.43 -0.86 -1.16
N TYR A 104 20.27 -1.53 -0.39
CA TYR A 104 20.40 -2.98 -0.35
C TYR A 104 20.28 -3.50 1.07
N ASN A 105 19.69 -4.68 1.24
CA ASN A 105 19.54 -5.31 2.54
C ASN A 105 19.71 -6.83 2.39
N ILE A 106 20.37 -7.45 3.35
CA ILE A 106 20.60 -8.89 3.37
C ILE A 106 19.89 -9.52 4.56
N SER A 107 19.28 -10.68 4.32
CA SER A 107 18.61 -11.43 5.37
C SER A 107 19.61 -12.11 6.30
N THR A 108 19.37 -12.01 7.61
CA THR A 108 20.07 -12.79 8.66
C THR A 108 19.38 -14.10 8.94
N SER A 109 18.11 -14.24 8.57
CA SER A 109 17.32 -15.46 8.69
C SER A 109 16.35 -15.52 7.52
N PRO A 110 16.72 -16.17 6.41
CA PRO A 110 15.89 -16.27 5.21
C PRO A 110 14.57 -16.98 5.49
N ASP A 111 13.51 -16.55 4.81
CA ASP A 111 12.20 -17.18 4.82
C ASP A 111 11.91 -17.81 3.45
N PHE A 112 11.11 -18.86 3.43
CA PHE A 112 10.81 -19.59 2.20
C PHE A 112 9.48 -19.15 1.62
N VAL A 113 9.49 -18.77 0.35
CA VAL A 113 8.29 -18.49 -0.45
C VAL A 113 7.97 -19.74 -1.26
N PRO A 114 6.87 -20.44 -0.96
CA PRO A 114 6.50 -21.64 -1.70
C PRO A 114 5.95 -21.31 -3.10
N PRO A 115 5.98 -22.27 -4.03
CA PRO A 115 5.27 -22.12 -5.29
C PRO A 115 3.77 -21.94 -5.04
N PHE A 116 3.12 -21.20 -5.95
CA PHE A 116 1.68 -20.95 -5.84
C PHE A 116 0.87 -22.23 -5.98
N SER A 117 -0.11 -22.39 -5.11
CA SER A 117 -1.20 -23.37 -5.26
C SER A 117 -2.45 -22.84 -4.57
N ALA A 118 -3.63 -23.37 -4.90
CA ALA A 118 -4.89 -22.93 -4.32
C ALA A 118 -4.92 -23.03 -2.77
N ASN A 119 -4.13 -23.95 -2.21
CA ASN A 119 -4.02 -24.16 -0.76
C ASN A 119 -2.80 -23.44 -0.13
N ASN A 120 -2.04 -22.71 -0.92
CA ASN A 120 -0.78 -22.11 -0.49
C ASN A 120 -0.57 -20.72 -1.13
N VAL A 121 -1.44 -19.81 -0.77
CA VAL A 121 -1.38 -18.40 -1.17
C VAL A 121 -0.56 -17.63 -0.15
N VAL A 122 0.46 -16.93 -0.61
CA VAL A 122 1.30 -16.05 0.23
C VAL A 122 1.13 -14.62 -0.26
N GLU A 123 0.78 -13.74 0.66
CA GLU A 123 0.77 -12.29 0.47
C GLU A 123 1.46 -11.65 1.68
N ILE A 124 2.54 -10.93 1.46
CA ILE A 124 3.34 -10.26 2.49
C ILE A 124 3.52 -8.80 2.10
N GLU A 125 3.05 -7.90 2.94
CA GLU A 125 3.37 -6.48 2.82
C GLU A 125 4.72 -6.21 3.49
N TYR A 126 5.64 -5.61 2.73
CA TYR A 126 6.88 -5.04 3.23
C TYR A 126 6.65 -3.56 3.52
N VAL A 127 6.99 -3.17 4.74
CA VAL A 127 6.98 -1.77 5.19
C VAL A 127 8.40 -1.45 5.64
N ASP A 128 9.15 -0.82 4.78
CA ASP A 128 10.57 -0.57 5.00
C ASP A 128 10.87 0.92 5.08
N THR A 129 11.75 1.28 6.00
CA THR A 129 12.19 2.66 6.20
C THR A 129 13.60 2.84 5.66
N ILE A 130 13.77 3.83 4.79
CA ILE A 130 15.07 4.20 4.21
C ILE A 130 15.41 5.67 4.50
N ILE A 131 16.70 5.99 4.39
CA ILE A 131 17.20 7.34 4.56
C ILE A 131 17.06 8.09 3.23
N VAL A 132 16.40 9.26 3.28
CA VAL A 132 16.30 10.24 2.18
C VAL A 132 16.80 11.62 2.62
N ASP A 133 17.22 11.75 3.89
CA ASP A 133 17.65 13.00 4.52
C ASP A 133 16.63 14.14 4.28
N GLN A 134 17.08 15.35 4.02
CA GLN A 134 16.19 16.51 3.78
C GLN A 134 15.93 16.76 2.28
N VAL A 135 15.83 15.70 1.49
CA VAL A 135 15.45 15.81 0.07
C VAL A 135 14.02 16.35 -0.02
N ALA A 136 13.84 17.47 -0.73
CA ALA A 136 12.56 18.15 -0.84
C ALA A 136 11.54 17.38 -1.70
N ASN A 137 12.04 16.67 -2.73
CA ASN A 137 11.19 16.03 -3.74
C ASN A 137 11.47 14.53 -3.79
N VAL A 138 10.60 13.76 -3.15
CA VAL A 138 10.59 12.29 -3.20
C VAL A 138 9.27 11.84 -3.79
N THR A 139 9.31 10.94 -4.76
CA THR A 139 8.13 10.38 -5.42
C THR A 139 8.31 8.89 -5.70
N ALA A 140 7.29 8.22 -6.21
CA ALA A 140 7.35 6.82 -6.59
C ALA A 140 6.53 6.52 -7.83
N VAL A 141 6.95 5.49 -8.56
CA VAL A 141 6.16 4.86 -9.61
C VAL A 141 5.26 3.82 -8.96
N ILE A 142 3.96 4.12 -8.85
CA ILE A 142 2.96 3.23 -8.27
C ILE A 142 2.12 2.66 -9.41
N ASP A 143 1.98 1.33 -9.46
CA ASP A 143 1.10 0.67 -10.42
C ASP A 143 -0.36 0.82 -9.97
N PRO A 144 -1.20 1.59 -10.71
CA PRO A 144 -2.58 1.81 -10.32
C PRO A 144 -3.44 0.53 -10.42
N SER A 145 -2.98 -0.52 -11.08
CA SER A 145 -3.71 -1.79 -11.20
C SER A 145 -3.66 -2.64 -9.93
N ILE A 146 -2.74 -2.33 -9.00
CA ILE A 146 -2.54 -3.04 -7.73
C ILE A 146 -2.84 -2.10 -6.55
N THR A 147 -3.93 -1.38 -6.63
CA THR A 147 -4.30 -0.47 -5.54
C THR A 147 -4.99 -1.26 -4.42
N TYR A 148 -4.24 -1.65 -3.42
CA TYR A 148 -4.81 -2.01 -2.12
C TYR A 148 -5.17 -0.71 -1.39
N ILE A 149 -6.44 -0.51 -1.18
CA ILE A 149 -6.91 0.58 -0.31
C ILE A 149 -6.61 0.16 1.13
N THR A 150 -5.66 0.83 1.77
CA THR A 150 -5.43 0.60 3.20
C THR A 150 -6.67 0.97 4.00
N LYS A 151 -6.91 0.28 5.12
CA LYS A 151 -8.03 0.62 6.01
C LYS A 151 -7.98 2.12 6.40
N LYS A 152 -6.79 2.66 6.67
CA LYS A 152 -6.61 4.08 6.99
C LYS A 152 -7.08 4.97 5.85
N TYR A 153 -6.66 4.70 4.60
CA TYR A 153 -7.09 5.47 3.44
C TYR A 153 -8.60 5.35 3.21
N ALA A 154 -9.16 4.14 3.38
CA ALA A 154 -10.60 3.92 3.27
C ALA A 154 -11.36 4.73 4.35
N ASP A 155 -10.91 4.68 5.60
CA ASP A 155 -11.52 5.42 6.71
C ASP A 155 -11.42 6.94 6.53
N GLU A 156 -10.37 7.44 5.88
CA GLU A 156 -10.14 8.87 5.65
C GLU A 156 -10.85 9.41 4.39
N ASN A 157 -11.01 8.59 3.35
CA ASN A 157 -11.45 9.05 2.02
C ASN A 157 -12.81 8.51 1.59
N TYR A 158 -13.28 7.41 2.20
CA TYR A 158 -14.63 6.91 1.95
C TYR A 158 -15.57 7.28 3.08
N LEU A 159 -16.77 7.72 2.71
CA LEU A 159 -17.82 8.04 3.68
C LEU A 159 -18.30 6.76 4.37
N VAL A 160 -17.77 6.49 5.56
CA VAL A 160 -18.34 5.50 6.47
C VAL A 160 -19.58 6.07 7.16
N SER A 161 -20.51 5.21 7.59
CA SER A 161 -21.77 5.63 8.21
C SER A 161 -21.59 6.60 9.38
N SER A 162 -20.48 6.49 10.14
CA SER A 162 -20.15 7.43 11.22
C SER A 162 -19.82 8.84 10.74
N LYS A 163 -19.08 8.98 9.64
CA LYS A 163 -18.79 10.30 9.03
C LYS A 163 -20.04 10.92 8.39
N LEU A 164 -20.91 10.08 7.80
CA LEU A 164 -22.20 10.54 7.30
C LEU A 164 -23.09 11.05 8.44
N THR A 165 -23.09 10.39 9.60
CA THR A 165 -23.78 10.87 10.80
C THR A 165 -23.32 12.27 11.19
N GLU A 166 -22.01 12.51 11.19
CA GLU A 166 -21.42 13.81 11.52
C GLU A 166 -21.80 14.90 10.51
N ILE A 167 -21.69 14.60 9.21
CA ILE A 167 -21.96 15.55 8.12
C ILE A 167 -23.44 15.87 8.00
N LEU A 168 -24.31 14.85 8.09
CA LEU A 168 -25.75 14.99 7.87
C LEU A 168 -26.51 15.39 9.14
N GLY A 169 -25.89 15.23 10.30
CA GLY A 169 -26.58 15.38 11.59
C GLY A 169 -27.69 14.35 11.82
N LEU A 170 -27.69 13.26 11.05
CA LEU A 170 -28.66 12.18 11.10
C LEU A 170 -28.02 10.91 11.65
N GLU A 171 -28.78 10.13 12.42
CA GLU A 171 -28.32 8.86 12.96
C GLU A 171 -28.45 7.72 11.93
N PHE A 172 -27.46 6.82 11.87
CA PHE A 172 -27.53 5.65 11.01
C PHE A 172 -28.51 4.61 11.58
N GLY A 173 -29.46 4.20 10.78
CA GLY A 173 -30.53 3.27 11.17
C GLY A 173 -30.32 1.81 10.74
N GLY A 174 -29.27 1.50 9.95
CA GLY A 174 -29.03 0.16 9.41
C GLY A 174 -29.24 0.10 7.89
N ASN A 175 -29.56 -1.09 7.38
CA ASN A 175 -29.86 -1.26 5.96
C ASN A 175 -31.36 -1.18 5.68
N THR A 176 -31.74 -0.75 4.47
CA THR A 176 -33.16 -0.75 4.06
C THR A 176 -33.76 -2.15 4.03
N GLN A 177 -32.93 -3.17 3.70
CA GLN A 177 -33.35 -4.58 3.63
C GLN A 177 -33.46 -5.27 4.99
N ASP A 178 -33.01 -4.65 6.08
CA ASP A 178 -33.14 -5.23 7.42
C ASP A 178 -34.62 -5.33 7.81
N ILE A 179 -35.02 -6.45 8.43
CA ILE A 179 -36.39 -6.61 8.94
C ILE A 179 -36.54 -5.76 10.20
N GLY A 180 -37.63 -4.99 10.26
CA GLY A 180 -37.93 -4.15 11.43
C GLY A 180 -38.30 -2.71 11.02
N ASN A 181 -38.63 -1.92 12.03
CA ASN A 181 -39.08 -0.55 11.82
C ASN A 181 -37.92 0.36 11.40
N LYS A 182 -38.18 1.16 10.36
CA LYS A 182 -37.35 2.26 9.95
C LYS A 182 -37.88 3.55 10.57
N THR A 183 -36.99 4.31 11.20
CA THR A 183 -37.36 5.51 11.98
C THR A 183 -37.13 6.75 11.15
N LYS A 184 -38.12 7.61 11.08
CA LYS A 184 -38.01 8.94 10.44
C LYS A 184 -36.85 9.74 11.03
N GLY A 185 -36.12 10.42 10.17
CA GLY A 185 -34.95 11.23 10.54
C GLY A 185 -33.66 10.42 10.71
N LYS A 186 -33.68 9.12 10.45
CA LYS A 186 -32.46 8.31 10.33
C LYS A 186 -32.13 8.06 8.86
N PHE A 187 -30.87 7.78 8.56
CA PHE A 187 -30.48 7.34 7.22
C PHE A 187 -30.16 5.85 7.19
N TYR A 188 -30.41 5.23 6.04
CA TYR A 188 -30.27 3.79 5.82
C TYR A 188 -29.47 3.54 4.55
N TYR A 189 -28.67 2.48 4.55
CA TYR A 189 -27.95 2.04 3.35
C TYR A 189 -28.79 1.01 2.59
N ASP A 190 -28.92 1.19 1.29
CA ASP A 190 -29.61 0.23 0.44
C ASP A 190 -28.61 -0.68 -0.27
N ASN A 191 -28.64 -1.97 0.10
CA ASN A 191 -27.75 -3.00 -0.44
C ASN A 191 -27.99 -3.32 -1.93
N VAL A 192 -29.13 -2.92 -2.48
CA VAL A 192 -29.49 -3.15 -3.89
C VAL A 192 -28.99 -2.00 -4.77
N THR A 193 -29.36 -0.77 -4.42
CA THR A 193 -28.98 0.43 -5.17
C THR A 193 -27.58 0.94 -4.85
N LYS A 194 -26.99 0.50 -3.71
CA LYS A 194 -25.70 0.95 -3.19
C LYS A 194 -25.65 2.44 -2.81
N PHE A 195 -26.81 3.03 -2.49
CA PHE A 195 -26.92 4.42 -2.05
C PHE A 195 -27.48 4.52 -0.63
N TYR A 196 -27.31 5.70 -0.05
CA TYR A 196 -27.90 6.06 1.24
C TYR A 196 -29.21 6.81 1.04
N TYR A 197 -30.16 6.57 1.94
CA TYR A 197 -31.49 7.18 1.93
C TYR A 197 -31.87 7.67 3.32
N GLU A 198 -32.41 8.87 3.40
CA GLU A 198 -33.06 9.36 4.62
C GLU A 198 -34.48 8.79 4.72
N CYS A 199 -34.84 8.24 5.87
CA CYS A 199 -36.22 7.83 6.15
C CYS A 199 -37.04 9.08 6.49
N ILE A 200 -37.98 9.43 5.64
CA ILE A 200 -38.84 10.62 5.77
C ILE A 200 -40.15 10.33 6.46
N GLU A 201 -40.52 9.06 6.61
CA GLU A 201 -41.68 8.60 7.34
C GLU A 201 -41.44 7.20 7.93
N ASP A 202 -41.86 6.98 9.17
CA ASP A 202 -41.76 5.68 9.85
C ASP A 202 -42.40 4.58 9.03
N ASN A 203 -41.68 3.48 8.83
CA ASN A 203 -42.16 2.36 8.04
C ASN A 203 -41.41 1.06 8.44
N SER A 204 -41.87 -0.09 7.86
CA SER A 204 -41.26 -1.39 8.04
C SER A 204 -40.88 -2.04 6.70
N LEU A 205 -40.75 -1.25 5.64
CA LEU A 205 -40.41 -1.75 4.32
C LEU A 205 -38.97 -2.26 4.28
N THR A 206 -38.71 -3.26 3.47
CA THR A 206 -37.39 -3.83 3.21
C THR A 206 -36.80 -3.37 1.86
N TYR A 207 -37.29 -2.26 1.34
CA TYR A 207 -36.85 -1.60 0.10
C TYR A 207 -37.06 -0.09 0.21
N ASN A 208 -36.40 0.68 -0.68
CA ASN A 208 -36.48 2.13 -0.71
C ASN A 208 -37.67 2.64 -1.52
N ASP A 209 -38.82 2.73 -0.90
CA ASP A 209 -39.98 3.39 -1.50
C ASP A 209 -39.85 4.92 -1.46
N SER A 210 -40.10 5.61 -2.57
CA SER A 210 -39.90 7.07 -2.68
C SER A 210 -40.87 7.91 -1.82
N GLY A 211 -41.96 7.32 -1.34
CA GLY A 211 -42.88 7.95 -0.40
C GLY A 211 -42.39 7.84 1.07
N LYS A 212 -41.42 6.96 1.34
CA LYS A 212 -40.89 6.70 2.68
C LYS A 212 -39.39 7.03 2.84
N PHE A 213 -38.69 7.12 1.71
CA PHE A 213 -37.25 7.37 1.68
C PHE A 213 -36.92 8.45 0.65
N ARG A 214 -35.95 9.30 1.00
CA ARG A 214 -35.35 10.30 0.12
C ARG A 214 -33.88 9.99 -0.08
N ALA A 215 -33.42 9.92 -1.34
CA ALA A 215 -32.01 9.73 -1.63
C ALA A 215 -31.16 10.86 -1.05
N ILE A 216 -30.04 10.51 -0.45
CA ILE A 216 -29.02 11.45 0.02
C ILE A 216 -28.02 11.60 -1.15
N SER A 217 -27.99 12.76 -1.78
CA SER A 217 -27.15 13.10 -2.94
C SER A 217 -26.01 14.01 -2.53
#